data_e35e1263b6fc4ad1e405d23e4ab0d3c2
#
_entry.id   e35e1263b6fc4ad1e405d23e4ab0d3c2
#
_cell.length_a   1.000
_cell.length_b   1.000
_cell.length_c   1.000
_cell.angle_alpha   90.00
_cell.angle_beta   90.00
_cell.angle_gamma   90.00
#
_symmetry.space_group_name_H-M   'P 1'
#
loop_
_entity.id
_entity.type
_entity.pdbx_description
1 polymer ?
#
loop_
_entity_poly.entity_id
_entity_poly.type
_entity_poly.pdbx_seq_one_letter_code
_entity_poly.pdbx_strand_id
1 'polypeptide(L)'
;YLILRYLMSFDAFVDISSAPTFTMPAKEKHTKSFVLLNQNVALNKTSGGSFYRKSMQGGMCDVMAYKNDHGDQSYVSWANQDGSTYIFCIMQSPDTCDTYGYANRRPALYETTRLIDWVFQSFSIQPALDTDLALAEIPVKYSSDADTLKLYPDNSMMTLLPSSGDGTVTQKYFHLPDYVCAPIQQGDVVGTVELKLAGETIGMVNLIAGQDVSRSSLLYSFSKLQEFFGSLYLKVV
;
A
#
# COMPACT_ATOMS: atom_id res chain seq x y z
N TYR A 1 8.12 15.46 -1.30
CA TYR A 1 7.97 14.04 -1.52
C TYR A 1 8.83 13.53 -2.69
N LEU A 2 8.60 14.02 -3.94
CA LEU A 2 9.29 13.52 -5.15
C LEU A 2 10.81 13.61 -5.06
N ILE A 3 11.34 14.72 -4.54
CA ILE A 3 12.79 14.92 -4.37
C ILE A 3 13.37 13.86 -3.42
N LEU A 4 12.77 13.66 -2.26
CA LEU A 4 13.27 12.67 -1.30
C LEU A 4 13.16 11.25 -1.86
N ARG A 5 12.05 10.91 -2.50
CA ARG A 5 11.87 9.61 -3.16
C ARG A 5 12.96 9.34 -4.22
N TYR A 6 13.32 10.36 -5.01
CA TYR A 6 14.40 10.25 -5.98
C TYR A 6 15.77 10.09 -5.30
N LEU A 7 16.05 10.88 -4.26
CA LEU A 7 17.32 10.78 -3.52
C LEU A 7 17.49 9.41 -2.85
N MET A 8 16.41 8.80 -2.37
CA MET A 8 16.43 7.45 -1.79
C MET A 8 16.81 6.34 -2.79
N SER A 9 16.84 6.61 -4.08
CA SER A 9 17.36 5.67 -5.08
C SER A 9 18.90 5.62 -5.16
N PHE A 10 19.58 6.50 -4.44
CA PHE A 10 21.05 6.55 -4.37
C PHE A 10 21.54 6.00 -3.04
N ASP A 11 22.24 4.87 -3.06
CA ASP A 11 22.79 4.21 -1.87
C ASP A 11 23.64 5.17 -1.02
N ALA A 12 24.50 5.95 -1.67
CA ALA A 12 25.33 6.94 -0.98
C ALA A 12 24.52 7.98 -0.19
N PHE A 13 23.37 8.42 -0.71
CA PHE A 13 22.49 9.33 0.01
C PHE A 13 21.85 8.62 1.22
N VAL A 14 21.35 7.41 1.02
CA VAL A 14 20.76 6.60 2.08
C VAL A 14 21.77 6.35 3.18
N ASP A 15 22.98 5.89 2.86
CA ASP A 15 24.04 5.58 3.83
C ASP A 15 24.44 6.81 4.66
N ILE A 16 24.61 7.97 4.03
CA ILE A 16 24.99 9.19 4.73
C ILE A 16 23.85 9.72 5.62
N SER A 17 22.64 9.76 5.09
CA SER A 17 21.50 10.36 5.79
C SER A 17 20.91 9.47 6.89
N SER A 18 21.15 8.16 6.84
CA SER A 18 20.75 7.20 7.87
C SER A 18 21.80 6.95 8.97
N ALA A 19 23.05 7.37 8.75
CA ALA A 19 24.09 7.19 9.74
C ALA A 19 23.87 8.08 10.97
N PRO A 20 23.71 7.54 12.19
CA PRO A 20 23.49 8.34 13.40
C PRO A 20 24.70 9.20 13.76
N THR A 21 25.89 8.72 13.42
CA THR A 21 27.19 9.36 13.69
C THR A 21 28.17 9.08 12.58
N PHE A 22 29.11 9.99 12.39
CA PHE A 22 30.25 9.78 11.50
C PHE A 22 31.54 10.15 12.22
N THR A 23 32.51 9.24 12.26
CA THR A 23 33.83 9.50 12.85
C THR A 23 34.78 10.01 11.78
N MET A 24 35.15 11.29 11.88
CA MET A 24 36.19 11.88 11.06
C MET A 24 37.57 11.41 11.57
N PRO A 25 38.35 10.65 10.78
CA PRO A 25 39.65 10.19 11.23
C PRO A 25 40.66 11.35 11.32
N ALA A 26 41.67 11.20 12.17
CA ALA A 26 42.80 12.10 12.22
C ALA A 26 43.54 12.10 10.85
N LYS A 27 43.92 13.28 10.37
CA LYS A 27 44.71 13.52 9.16
C LYS A 27 45.79 14.54 9.46
N GLU A 28 46.73 14.76 8.54
CA GLU A 28 47.86 15.74 8.72
C GLU A 28 47.39 17.13 9.19
N LYS A 29 46.25 17.62 8.69
CA LYS A 29 45.67 18.91 9.10
C LYS A 29 44.79 18.86 10.36
N HIS A 30 44.42 17.66 10.79
CA HIS A 30 43.58 17.42 11.96
C HIS A 30 44.16 16.26 12.77
N THR A 31 44.95 16.55 13.74
CA THR A 31 45.71 15.55 14.53
C THR A 31 44.84 14.72 15.48
N LYS A 32 43.55 15.04 15.64
CA LYS A 32 42.63 14.31 16.49
C LYS A 32 41.41 13.88 15.68
N SER A 33 40.95 12.66 15.89
CA SER A 33 39.64 12.23 15.37
C SER A 33 38.53 12.92 16.16
N PHE A 34 37.40 13.17 15.50
CA PHE A 34 36.20 13.69 16.15
C PHE A 34 34.95 13.04 15.55
N VAL A 35 33.90 12.98 16.35
CA VAL A 35 32.62 12.39 15.96
C VAL A 35 31.64 13.50 15.59
N LEU A 36 31.09 13.40 14.38
CA LEU A 36 29.98 14.21 13.92
C LEU A 36 28.67 13.48 14.27
N LEU A 37 27.73 14.21 14.83
CA LEU A 37 26.38 13.69 15.10
C LEU A 37 25.47 14.08 13.92
N ASN A 38 24.61 13.14 13.51
CA ASN A 38 23.57 13.46 12.55
C ASN A 38 22.57 14.45 13.21
N GLN A 39 22.19 15.46 12.45
CA GLN A 39 21.21 16.44 12.92
C GLN A 39 19.81 15.83 13.10
N ASN A 40 19.51 14.75 12.38
CA ASN A 40 18.35 13.91 12.64
C ASN A 40 18.54 13.12 13.94
N VAL A 41 18.27 13.76 15.05
CA VAL A 41 18.43 13.12 16.36
C VAL A 41 17.53 11.92 16.58
N ALA A 42 16.45 11.78 15.81
CA ALA A 42 15.55 10.62 15.90
C ALA A 42 16.22 9.28 15.50
N LEU A 43 17.38 9.34 14.83
CA LEU A 43 18.20 8.16 14.51
C LEU A 43 19.02 7.65 15.70
N ASN A 44 19.28 8.47 16.70
CA ASN A 44 20.20 8.14 17.78
C ASN A 44 19.48 8.08 19.13
N LYS A 45 19.47 6.91 19.75
CA LYS A 45 18.79 6.67 21.03
C LYS A 45 19.30 7.59 22.15
N THR A 46 20.61 7.87 22.17
CA THR A 46 21.23 8.65 23.23
C THR A 46 20.95 10.15 23.08
N SER A 47 21.12 10.70 21.87
CA SER A 47 20.93 12.14 21.62
C SER A 47 19.47 12.48 21.26
N GLY A 48 18.68 11.51 20.80
CA GLY A 48 17.30 11.70 20.38
C GLY A 48 16.31 11.77 21.53
N GLY A 49 16.59 11.09 22.65
CA GLY A 49 15.67 11.08 23.80
C GLY A 49 14.27 10.66 23.39
N SER A 50 13.27 11.52 23.65
CA SER A 50 11.86 11.29 23.31
C SER A 50 11.57 11.28 21.80
N PHE A 51 12.46 11.84 20.98
CA PHE A 51 12.32 11.84 19.52
C PHE A 51 12.81 10.55 18.86
N TYR A 52 13.64 9.75 19.54
CA TYR A 52 14.16 8.51 18.96
C TYR A 52 13.03 7.58 18.53
N ARG A 53 13.11 7.09 17.31
CA ARG A 53 12.24 6.02 16.79
C ARG A 53 13.09 4.96 16.11
N LYS A 54 12.94 3.72 16.55
CA LYS A 54 13.64 2.56 15.95
C LYS A 54 13.30 2.42 14.45
N SER A 55 12.10 2.81 14.06
CA SER A 55 11.62 2.77 12.68
C SER A 55 12.21 3.88 11.79
N MET A 56 12.75 4.96 12.37
CA MET A 56 13.39 6.04 11.61
C MET A 56 14.61 5.50 10.87
N GLN A 57 14.64 5.69 9.56
CA GLN A 57 15.72 5.21 8.70
C GLN A 57 16.62 6.33 8.21
N GLY A 58 16.10 7.54 8.05
CA GLY A 58 16.86 8.67 7.61
C GLY A 58 16.04 9.94 7.49
N GLY A 59 16.68 11.03 7.10
CA GLY A 59 16.00 12.29 6.90
C GLY A 59 16.92 13.49 6.93
N MET A 60 16.37 14.63 6.49
CA MET A 60 17.05 15.92 6.48
C MET A 60 16.19 16.93 7.23
N CYS A 61 16.79 17.62 8.18
CA CYS A 61 16.19 18.72 8.89
C CYS A 61 16.69 20.04 8.31
N ASP A 62 15.79 20.99 8.12
CA ASP A 62 16.17 22.35 7.79
C ASP A 62 16.74 23.03 9.04
N VAL A 63 18.07 23.18 9.05
CA VAL A 63 18.79 23.88 10.11
C VAL A 63 18.69 25.39 9.96
N MET A 64 18.33 25.86 8.78
CA MET A 64 18.28 27.28 8.43
C MET A 64 17.06 28.02 9.02
N ALA A 65 16.06 27.30 9.46
CA ALA A 65 14.87 27.88 10.10
C ALA A 65 15.17 28.71 11.35
N TYR A 66 16.32 28.53 11.97
CA TYR A 66 16.80 29.41 13.05
C TYR A 66 17.15 30.83 12.63
N LYS A 67 17.21 31.12 11.34
CA LYS A 67 17.55 32.45 10.82
C LYS A 67 16.35 33.25 10.32
N ASN A 68 15.21 32.64 10.17
CA ASN A 68 13.98 33.33 9.82
C ASN A 68 13.40 33.94 11.11
N ASP A 69 12.93 35.18 11.03
CA ASP A 69 12.33 35.92 12.16
C ASP A 69 11.11 35.19 12.78
N HIS A 70 10.65 34.09 12.15
CA HIS A 70 9.46 33.33 12.53
C HIS A 70 9.76 31.94 13.12
N GLY A 71 11.01 31.46 13.11
CA GLY A 71 11.40 30.18 13.72
C GLY A 71 10.79 28.92 13.09
N ASP A 72 10.17 29.03 11.91
CA ASP A 72 9.52 27.89 11.24
C ASP A 72 10.55 26.82 10.84
N GLN A 73 10.21 25.56 11.02
CA GLN A 73 11.06 24.42 10.68
C GLN A 73 10.43 23.55 9.60
N SER A 74 11.27 23.03 8.72
CA SER A 74 10.90 22.01 7.75
C SER A 74 11.72 20.76 7.95
N TYR A 75 11.10 19.60 7.80
CA TYR A 75 11.73 18.32 8.00
C TYR A 75 11.20 17.29 7.00
N VAL A 76 12.10 16.57 6.34
CA VAL A 76 11.75 15.45 5.47
C VAL A 76 12.50 14.22 5.95
N SER A 77 11.80 13.09 6.05
CA SER A 77 12.36 11.85 6.59
C SER A 77 11.62 10.63 6.04
N TRP A 78 12.18 9.47 6.29
CA TRP A 78 11.50 8.21 6.05
C TRP A 78 11.70 7.24 7.21
N ALA A 79 10.70 6.43 7.42
CA ALA A 79 10.70 5.39 8.43
C ALA A 79 10.21 4.08 7.82
N ASN A 80 10.75 2.96 8.30
CA ASN A 80 10.36 1.61 7.90
C ASN A 80 10.04 0.76 9.12
N GLN A 81 8.93 0.05 9.04
CA GLN A 81 8.55 -0.96 10.02
C GLN A 81 7.77 -2.06 9.31
N ASP A 82 8.10 -3.31 9.58
CA ASP A 82 7.40 -4.50 9.09
C ASP A 82 7.23 -4.51 7.55
N GLY A 83 8.27 -4.03 6.84
CA GLY A 83 8.29 -3.96 5.37
C GLY A 83 7.62 -2.74 4.76
N SER A 84 6.90 -1.94 5.56
CA SER A 84 6.26 -0.70 5.09
C SER A 84 7.18 0.50 5.26
N THR A 85 7.44 1.22 4.15
CA THR A 85 8.23 2.47 4.18
C THR A 85 7.33 3.66 3.95
N TYR A 86 7.37 4.61 4.87
CA TYR A 86 6.65 5.87 4.78
C TYR A 86 7.62 7.04 4.66
N ILE A 87 7.25 8.01 3.84
CA ILE A 87 7.97 9.29 3.68
C ILE A 87 7.16 10.38 4.37
N PHE A 88 7.82 11.13 5.23
CA PHE A 88 7.23 12.23 5.99
C PHE A 88 7.79 13.55 5.49
N CYS A 89 6.91 14.51 5.22
CA CYS A 89 7.28 15.86 4.78
C CYS A 89 6.53 16.86 5.63
N ILE A 90 7.20 17.47 6.58
CA ILE A 90 6.68 18.55 7.40
C ILE A 90 7.29 19.85 6.89
N MET A 91 6.45 20.80 6.56
CA MET A 91 6.85 22.08 5.99
C MET A 91 6.38 23.22 6.88
N GLN A 92 7.26 24.18 7.15
CA GLN A 92 6.93 25.41 7.87
C GLN A 92 6.21 25.17 9.20
N SER A 93 6.67 24.18 9.97
CA SER A 93 6.14 23.96 11.33
C SER A 93 6.55 25.14 12.21
N PRO A 94 5.58 25.91 12.76
CA PRO A 94 5.88 27.10 13.54
C PRO A 94 6.58 26.77 14.85
N ASP A 95 7.50 27.61 15.27
CA ASP A 95 8.14 27.52 16.60
C ASP A 95 7.13 27.97 17.69
N THR A 96 6.13 27.14 17.93
CA THR A 96 5.15 27.34 19.02
C THR A 96 5.65 26.67 20.30
N CYS A 97 6.82 27.08 20.74
CA CYS A 97 7.49 26.55 21.93
C CYS A 97 6.59 26.47 23.17
N ASP A 98 5.64 27.41 23.28
CA ASP A 98 4.71 27.52 24.41
C ASP A 98 3.53 26.54 24.34
N THR A 99 3.14 26.08 23.15
CA THR A 99 1.98 25.20 22.99
C THR A 99 2.24 23.76 23.40
N TYR A 100 3.50 23.28 23.28
CA TYR A 100 3.86 21.89 23.54
C TYR A 100 4.79 21.68 24.74
N GLY A 101 5.18 22.76 25.44
CA GLY A 101 6.02 22.68 26.65
C GLY A 101 7.44 22.17 26.42
N TYR A 102 7.93 22.15 25.19
CA TYR A 102 9.25 21.63 24.85
C TYR A 102 10.30 22.73 24.81
N ALA A 103 11.22 22.67 25.73
CA ALA A 103 12.43 23.51 25.77
C ALA A 103 13.37 23.31 24.56
N ASN A 104 13.10 22.34 23.70
CA ASN A 104 13.95 21.95 22.57
C ASN A 104 13.28 22.29 21.23
N ARG A 105 13.12 23.50 20.87
CA ARG A 105 12.85 24.16 19.58
C ARG A 105 12.97 23.26 18.32
N ARG A 106 12.20 22.15 18.22
CA ARG A 106 12.19 21.23 17.08
C ARG A 106 10.76 20.78 16.72
N PRO A 107 9.87 21.74 16.38
CA PRO A 107 8.46 21.42 16.15
C PRO A 107 8.25 20.45 14.98
N ALA A 108 8.97 20.60 13.88
CA ALA A 108 8.86 19.71 12.72
C ALA A 108 9.26 18.26 13.06
N LEU A 109 10.28 18.07 13.88
CA LEU A 109 10.69 16.73 14.33
C LEU A 109 9.66 16.12 15.30
N TYR A 110 9.08 16.94 16.16
CA TYR A 110 8.02 16.51 17.07
C TYR A 110 6.78 16.01 16.30
N GLU A 111 6.30 16.80 15.36
CA GLU A 111 5.18 16.40 14.52
C GLU A 111 5.49 15.14 13.69
N THR A 112 6.71 15.03 13.16
CA THR A 112 7.15 13.84 12.43
C THR A 112 7.10 12.59 13.31
N THR A 113 7.60 12.66 14.54
CA THR A 113 7.59 11.48 15.43
C THR A 113 6.17 11.07 15.82
N ARG A 114 5.26 12.03 16.01
CA ARG A 114 3.83 11.74 16.23
C ARG A 114 3.18 11.08 15.00
N LEU A 115 3.48 11.57 13.79
CA LEU A 115 2.99 10.96 12.56
C LEU A 115 3.54 9.55 12.35
N ILE A 116 4.81 9.31 12.68
CA ILE A 116 5.40 7.96 12.64
C ILE A 116 4.63 7.02 13.57
N ASP A 117 4.43 7.42 14.82
CA ASP A 117 3.70 6.61 15.79
C ASP A 117 2.26 6.34 15.32
N TRP A 118 1.59 7.38 14.82
CA TRP A 118 0.21 7.25 14.34
C TRP A 118 0.10 6.34 13.11
N VAL A 119 0.96 6.50 12.09
CA VAL A 119 0.84 5.73 10.85
C VAL A 119 1.11 4.25 11.08
N PHE A 120 2.13 3.90 11.88
CA PHE A 120 2.44 2.49 12.18
C PHE A 120 1.44 1.83 13.14
N GLN A 121 0.70 2.62 13.92
CA GLN A 121 -0.41 2.10 14.72
C GLN A 121 -1.70 1.97 13.90
N SER A 122 -1.91 2.87 12.95
CA SER A 122 -3.17 3.00 12.22
C SER A 122 -3.23 2.19 10.94
N PHE A 123 -2.08 1.81 10.36
CA PHE A 123 -2.03 1.10 9.08
C PHE A 123 -1.05 -0.06 9.12
N SER A 124 -1.41 -1.14 8.44
CA SER A 124 -0.56 -2.32 8.24
C SER A 124 -0.79 -2.94 6.87
N ILE A 125 0.23 -3.65 6.35
CA ILE A 125 0.06 -4.44 5.13
C ILE A 125 -0.76 -5.67 5.48
N GLN A 126 -1.92 -5.81 4.85
CA GLN A 126 -2.87 -6.89 5.07
C GLN A 126 -3.39 -7.44 3.73
N PRO A 127 -3.86 -8.71 3.68
CA PRO A 127 -4.55 -9.20 2.51
C PRO A 127 -5.87 -8.42 2.30
N ALA A 128 -6.07 -7.88 1.11
CA ALA A 128 -7.27 -7.15 0.74
C ALA A 128 -8.46 -8.10 0.44
N LEU A 129 -8.15 -9.34 0.09
CA LEU A 129 -9.12 -10.39 -0.23
C LEU A 129 -8.74 -11.69 0.48
N ASP A 130 -9.75 -12.41 0.91
CA ASP A 130 -9.63 -13.78 1.39
C ASP A 130 -9.82 -14.73 0.21
N THR A 131 -8.81 -15.53 -0.10
CA THR A 131 -8.83 -16.49 -1.22
C THR A 131 -9.73 -17.69 -0.96
N ASP A 132 -10.08 -17.95 0.29
CA ASP A 132 -10.93 -19.08 0.69
C ASP A 132 -12.43 -18.72 0.69
N LEU A 133 -12.75 -17.44 0.49
CA LEU A 133 -14.11 -16.95 0.41
C LEU A 133 -14.54 -16.69 -1.03
N ALA A 134 -15.67 -17.29 -1.42
CA ALA A 134 -16.31 -16.96 -2.68
C ALA A 134 -16.78 -15.49 -2.67
N LEU A 135 -16.33 -14.72 -3.64
CA LEU A 135 -16.67 -13.31 -3.75
C LEU A 135 -17.89 -13.04 -4.63
N ALA A 136 -18.17 -13.94 -5.56
CA ALA A 136 -19.29 -13.83 -6.47
C ALA A 136 -19.81 -15.22 -6.88
N GLU A 137 -21.01 -15.24 -7.44
CA GLU A 137 -21.63 -16.42 -8.00
C GLU A 137 -22.26 -16.02 -9.35
N ILE A 138 -22.07 -16.85 -10.38
CA ILE A 138 -22.48 -16.56 -11.75
C ILE A 138 -23.23 -17.75 -12.35
N PRO A 139 -24.30 -17.53 -13.14
CA PRO A 139 -25.03 -18.60 -13.80
C PRO A 139 -24.17 -19.40 -14.79
N VAL A 140 -24.39 -20.71 -14.85
CA VAL A 140 -23.74 -21.61 -15.80
C VAL A 140 -24.76 -22.12 -16.83
N LYS A 141 -24.43 -22.04 -18.10
CA LYS A 141 -25.22 -22.63 -19.19
C LYS A 141 -24.62 -23.93 -19.67
N TYR A 142 -25.49 -24.81 -20.19
CA TYR A 142 -25.13 -26.10 -20.79
C TYR A 142 -24.49 -27.11 -19.85
N SER A 143 -24.75 -26.97 -18.54
CA SER A 143 -24.38 -27.95 -17.53
C SER A 143 -25.61 -28.66 -16.96
N SER A 144 -25.42 -29.92 -16.56
CA SER A 144 -26.35 -30.66 -15.72
C SER A 144 -25.88 -30.79 -14.28
N ASP A 145 -24.66 -30.41 -14.02
CA ASP A 145 -23.96 -30.64 -12.74
C ASP A 145 -24.11 -29.45 -11.79
N ALA A 146 -24.21 -28.22 -12.35
CA ALA A 146 -24.36 -27.02 -11.59
C ALA A 146 -25.08 -25.92 -12.38
N ASP A 147 -26.02 -25.24 -11.74
CA ASP A 147 -26.73 -24.09 -12.29
C ASP A 147 -25.95 -22.79 -12.10
N THR A 148 -25.08 -22.75 -11.10
CA THR A 148 -24.26 -21.60 -10.73
C THR A 148 -22.82 -22.02 -10.42
N LEU A 149 -21.89 -21.07 -10.57
CA LEU A 149 -20.46 -21.23 -10.32
C LEU A 149 -20.00 -20.18 -9.32
N LYS A 150 -19.41 -20.64 -8.22
CA LYS A 150 -18.75 -19.76 -7.25
C LYS A 150 -17.37 -19.34 -7.75
N LEU A 151 -17.08 -18.05 -7.59
CA LEU A 151 -15.84 -17.44 -8.02
C LEU A 151 -15.01 -16.99 -6.83
N TYR A 152 -13.74 -17.34 -6.86
CA TYR A 152 -12.76 -17.02 -5.82
C TYR A 152 -11.67 -16.11 -6.38
N PRO A 153 -11.05 -15.24 -5.59
CA PRO A 153 -9.90 -14.48 -6.03
C PRO A 153 -8.69 -15.41 -6.24
N ASP A 154 -7.93 -15.19 -7.30
CA ASP A 154 -6.72 -15.97 -7.61
C ASP A 154 -5.55 -15.65 -6.66
N ASN A 155 -5.59 -14.50 -6.01
CA ASN A 155 -4.63 -14.09 -4.99
C ASN A 155 -5.25 -13.13 -3.97
N SER A 156 -4.61 -13.01 -2.81
CA SER A 156 -5.09 -12.16 -1.70
C SER A 156 -4.75 -10.69 -1.86
N MET A 157 -3.92 -10.30 -2.79
CA MET A 157 -3.40 -8.95 -2.99
C MET A 157 -3.06 -8.23 -1.66
N MET A 158 -1.79 -8.26 -1.28
CA MET A 158 -1.33 -7.54 -0.09
C MET A 158 -1.35 -6.03 -0.34
N THR A 159 -2.02 -5.28 0.52
CA THR A 159 -2.12 -3.82 0.42
C THR A 159 -2.12 -3.17 1.79
N LEU A 160 -1.87 -1.85 1.81
CA LEU A 160 -1.88 -1.06 3.03
C LEU A 160 -3.33 -0.74 3.42
N LEU A 161 -3.76 -1.28 4.55
CA LEU A 161 -5.11 -1.07 5.09
C LEU A 161 -5.05 -0.53 6.52
N PRO A 162 -6.12 0.16 6.98
CA PRO A 162 -6.25 0.52 8.38
C PRO A 162 -6.20 -0.71 9.29
N SER A 163 -5.39 -0.64 10.35
CA SER A 163 -5.20 -1.76 11.30
C SER A 163 -6.46 -2.10 12.10
N SER A 164 -7.37 -1.12 12.29
CA SER A 164 -8.64 -1.29 13.00
C SER A 164 -9.81 -1.58 12.07
N GLY A 165 -9.53 -1.96 10.81
CA GLY A 165 -10.56 -2.12 9.78
C GLY A 165 -11.36 -3.40 9.96
N ASP A 166 -12.68 -3.27 9.87
CA ASP A 166 -13.65 -4.35 9.75
C ASP A 166 -13.77 -4.91 8.32
N GLY A 167 -12.79 -4.66 7.45
CA GLY A 167 -12.79 -5.07 6.03
C GLY A 167 -13.74 -4.28 5.13
N THR A 168 -14.52 -3.34 5.67
CA THR A 168 -15.52 -2.56 4.91
C THR A 168 -14.91 -1.37 4.17
N VAL A 169 -13.63 -1.08 4.39
CA VAL A 169 -12.97 0.11 3.85
C VAL A 169 -12.69 0.01 2.35
N THR A 170 -12.59 -1.21 1.81
CA THR A 170 -12.38 -1.47 0.39
C THR A 170 -13.69 -1.72 -0.33
N GLN A 171 -13.98 -0.90 -1.33
CA GLN A 171 -15.10 -1.12 -2.25
C GLN A 171 -14.68 -2.12 -3.33
N LYS A 172 -15.56 -3.08 -3.64
CA LYS A 172 -15.35 -4.13 -4.63
C LYS A 172 -16.24 -3.88 -5.84
N TYR A 173 -15.65 -3.75 -7.01
CA TYR A 173 -16.37 -3.62 -8.27
C TYR A 173 -16.09 -4.84 -9.14
N PHE A 174 -17.14 -5.59 -9.45
CA PHE A 174 -17.03 -6.84 -10.18
C PHE A 174 -17.20 -6.60 -11.69
N HIS A 175 -16.27 -7.10 -12.46
CA HIS A 175 -16.31 -7.14 -13.92
C HIS A 175 -16.52 -8.59 -14.34
N LEU A 176 -17.77 -9.02 -14.42
CA LEU A 176 -18.20 -10.40 -14.71
C LEU A 176 -19.09 -10.43 -15.94
N PRO A 177 -19.06 -11.51 -16.74
CA PRO A 177 -20.07 -11.77 -17.74
C PRO A 177 -21.41 -12.15 -17.07
N ASP A 178 -22.51 -11.99 -17.78
CA ASP A 178 -23.86 -12.35 -17.27
C ASP A 178 -23.99 -13.84 -16.95
N TYR A 179 -23.25 -14.70 -17.66
CA TYR A 179 -23.20 -16.15 -17.48
C TYR A 179 -21.92 -16.73 -18.09
N VAL A 180 -21.59 -17.96 -17.70
CA VAL A 180 -20.53 -18.76 -18.33
C VAL A 180 -21.11 -20.03 -18.96
N CYS A 181 -20.42 -20.60 -19.95
CA CYS A 181 -20.83 -21.83 -20.62
C CYS A 181 -19.92 -22.99 -20.23
N ALA A 182 -20.50 -24.11 -19.82
CA ALA A 182 -19.74 -25.34 -19.62
C ALA A 182 -19.14 -25.88 -20.94
N PRO A 183 -17.98 -26.55 -20.96
CA PRO A 183 -17.24 -26.98 -19.79
C PRO A 183 -16.37 -25.87 -19.20
N ILE A 184 -16.13 -25.91 -17.89
CA ILE A 184 -15.27 -25.00 -17.15
C ILE A 184 -14.37 -25.84 -16.26
N GLN A 185 -13.12 -25.47 -16.14
CA GLN A 185 -12.17 -26.15 -15.22
C GLN A 185 -11.96 -25.28 -13.98
N GLN A 186 -11.76 -25.95 -12.85
CA GLN A 186 -11.37 -25.24 -11.61
C GLN A 186 -10.09 -24.44 -11.87
N GLY A 187 -10.08 -23.16 -11.47
CA GLY A 187 -8.98 -22.26 -11.71
C GLY A 187 -9.08 -21.44 -13.02
N ASP A 188 -10.05 -21.74 -13.91
CA ASP A 188 -10.28 -20.91 -15.10
C ASP A 188 -10.65 -19.48 -14.69
N VAL A 189 -10.04 -18.48 -15.33
CA VAL A 189 -10.36 -17.07 -15.09
C VAL A 189 -11.71 -16.74 -15.74
N VAL A 190 -12.65 -16.28 -14.95
CA VAL A 190 -14.01 -15.94 -15.36
C VAL A 190 -14.23 -14.43 -15.46
N GLY A 191 -13.57 -13.66 -14.61
CA GLY A 191 -13.69 -12.22 -14.58
C GLY A 191 -12.67 -11.59 -13.67
N THR A 192 -12.91 -10.35 -13.26
CA THR A 192 -12.02 -9.62 -12.35
C THR A 192 -12.81 -8.86 -11.29
N VAL A 193 -12.17 -8.58 -10.17
CA VAL A 193 -12.65 -7.65 -9.15
C VAL A 193 -11.68 -6.49 -9.04
N GLU A 194 -12.17 -5.29 -9.19
CA GLU A 194 -11.44 -4.04 -8.95
C GLU A 194 -11.64 -3.63 -7.49
N LEU A 195 -10.54 -3.35 -6.81
CA LEU A 195 -10.55 -2.88 -5.42
C LEU A 195 -10.29 -1.39 -5.37
N LYS A 196 -11.15 -0.65 -4.66
CA LYS A 196 -10.99 0.80 -4.44
C LYS A 196 -10.93 1.11 -2.94
N LEU A 197 -10.05 2.04 -2.61
CA LEU A 197 -9.93 2.62 -1.27
C LEU A 197 -10.10 4.13 -1.39
N ALA A 198 -11.06 4.69 -0.67
CA ALA A 198 -11.38 6.13 -0.73
C ALA A 198 -11.62 6.67 -2.17
N GLY A 199 -12.17 5.83 -3.07
CA GLY A 199 -12.43 6.17 -4.46
C GLY A 199 -11.26 5.92 -5.43
N GLU A 200 -10.05 5.66 -4.92
CA GLU A 200 -8.87 5.36 -5.74
C GLU A 200 -8.73 3.84 -5.95
N THR A 201 -8.44 3.42 -7.18
CA THR A 201 -8.19 2.02 -7.50
C THR A 201 -6.84 1.59 -6.91
N ILE A 202 -6.87 0.63 -5.98
CA ILE A 202 -5.68 0.08 -5.35
C ILE A 202 -5.17 -1.17 -6.05
N GLY A 203 -6.03 -1.85 -6.82
CA GLY A 203 -5.63 -2.99 -7.63
C GLY A 203 -6.78 -3.73 -8.27
N MET A 204 -6.43 -4.73 -9.07
CA MET A 204 -7.35 -5.61 -9.78
C MET A 204 -6.89 -7.05 -9.60
N VAL A 205 -7.83 -7.94 -9.28
CA VAL A 205 -7.58 -9.37 -9.00
C VAL A 205 -8.49 -10.20 -9.89
N ASN A 206 -7.96 -11.29 -10.47
CA ASN A 206 -8.76 -12.21 -11.24
C ASN A 206 -9.70 -13.02 -10.34
N LEU A 207 -10.87 -13.33 -10.88
CA LEU A 207 -11.82 -14.25 -10.27
C LEU A 207 -11.82 -15.56 -11.04
N ILE A 208 -11.53 -16.63 -10.33
CA ILE A 208 -11.36 -17.97 -10.88
C ILE A 208 -12.50 -18.90 -10.47
N ALA A 209 -12.75 -19.89 -11.31
CA ALA A 209 -13.74 -20.94 -11.07
C ALA A 209 -13.36 -21.79 -9.86
N GLY A 210 -14.29 -21.96 -8.92
CA GLY A 210 -14.07 -22.73 -7.68
C GLY A 210 -14.18 -24.25 -7.84
N GLN A 211 -14.73 -24.71 -8.99
CA GLN A 211 -14.94 -26.13 -9.27
C GLN A 211 -14.98 -26.41 -10.77
N ASP A 212 -14.78 -27.67 -11.12
CA ASP A 212 -15.03 -28.16 -12.49
C ASP A 212 -16.53 -28.22 -12.75
N VAL A 213 -16.95 -27.87 -13.96
CA VAL A 213 -18.32 -27.98 -14.43
C VAL A 213 -18.35 -28.65 -15.79
N SER A 214 -18.99 -29.80 -15.87
CA SER A 214 -19.07 -30.61 -17.08
C SER A 214 -20.15 -30.11 -18.03
N ARG A 215 -19.93 -30.21 -19.33
CA ARG A 215 -20.92 -29.87 -20.33
C ARG A 215 -21.94 -30.98 -20.55
N SER A 216 -23.21 -30.68 -20.46
CA SER A 216 -24.28 -31.56 -20.90
C SER A 216 -24.42 -31.53 -22.42
N SER A 217 -24.11 -32.64 -23.09
CA SER A 217 -24.22 -32.76 -24.53
C SER A 217 -25.68 -32.58 -25.03
N LEU A 218 -26.65 -32.99 -24.26
CA LEU A 218 -28.08 -32.86 -24.61
C LEU A 218 -28.52 -31.40 -24.55
N LEU A 219 -28.23 -30.68 -23.48
CA LEU A 219 -28.60 -29.27 -23.33
C LEU A 219 -27.90 -28.39 -24.37
N TYR A 220 -26.62 -28.66 -24.65
CA TYR A 220 -25.90 -27.96 -25.69
C TYR A 220 -26.45 -28.19 -27.07
N SER A 221 -26.74 -29.45 -27.46
CA SER A 221 -27.30 -29.78 -28.75
C SER A 221 -28.69 -29.18 -28.94
N PHE A 222 -29.53 -29.21 -27.91
CA PHE A 222 -30.87 -28.61 -27.95
C PHE A 222 -30.82 -27.09 -28.13
N SER A 223 -29.93 -26.41 -27.42
CA SER A 223 -29.71 -24.97 -27.57
C SER A 223 -29.25 -24.61 -28.96
N LYS A 224 -28.31 -25.36 -29.56
CA LYS A 224 -27.85 -25.15 -30.95
C LYS A 224 -28.95 -25.37 -31.98
N LEU A 225 -29.81 -26.34 -31.75
CA LEU A 225 -30.98 -26.57 -32.58
C LEU A 225 -31.96 -25.39 -32.51
N GLN A 226 -32.20 -24.86 -31.32
CA GLN A 226 -33.05 -23.70 -31.08
C GLN A 226 -32.50 -22.42 -31.73
N GLU A 227 -31.20 -22.16 -31.62
CA GLU A 227 -30.51 -21.06 -32.30
C GLU A 227 -30.64 -21.19 -33.85
N PHE A 228 -30.48 -22.40 -34.39
CA PHE A 228 -30.62 -22.68 -35.83
C PHE A 228 -32.04 -22.39 -36.32
N PHE A 229 -33.07 -22.88 -35.65
CA PHE A 229 -34.47 -22.61 -36.02
C PHE A 229 -34.83 -21.11 -35.83
N GLY A 230 -34.34 -20.47 -34.78
CA GLY A 230 -34.52 -19.03 -34.54
C GLY A 230 -33.93 -18.18 -35.66
N SER A 231 -32.71 -18.55 -36.13
CA SER A 231 -32.07 -17.87 -37.27
C SER A 231 -32.77 -18.06 -38.61
N LEU A 232 -33.43 -19.22 -38.82
CA LEU A 232 -34.25 -19.48 -39.98
C LEU A 232 -35.54 -18.64 -39.97
N TYR A 233 -36.16 -18.48 -38.81
CA TYR A 233 -37.40 -17.70 -38.66
C TYR A 233 -37.16 -16.21 -38.93
N LEU A 234 -36.04 -15.65 -38.50
CA LEU A 234 -35.63 -14.26 -38.74
C LEU A 234 -35.23 -13.98 -40.22
N LYS A 235 -34.94 -15.00 -41.01
CA LYS A 235 -34.63 -14.85 -42.45
C LYS A 235 -35.86 -14.94 -43.34
N VAL A 236 -37.02 -15.32 -42.82
CA VAL A 236 -38.27 -15.53 -43.57
C VAL A 236 -39.27 -14.40 -43.32
N VAL A 237 -39.00 -13.51 -42.33
CA VAL A 237 -39.75 -12.28 -42.05
C VAL A 237 -38.92 -11.10 -42.50
#